data_479c34c371631e44981aa7e9bde34213
#
_entry.id   479c34c371631e44981aa7e9bde34213
#
_cell.length_a   1.000
_cell.length_b   1.000
_cell.length_c   1.000
_cell.angle_alpha   90.00
_cell.angle_beta   90.00
_cell.angle_gamma   90.00
#
_symmetry.space_group_name_H-M   'P 1'
#
loop_
_entity.id
_entity.type
_entity.pdbx_description
1 polymer ?
#
loop_
_entity_poly.entity_id
_entity_poly.type
_entity_poly.pdbx_seq_one_letter_code
_entity_poly.pdbx_strand_id
1 'polypeptide(L)'
;MRKNAWVICCCTAVLAAFGIFFRWLQDQVCFEAETGLAVRGSIWPYAVALMIVIAAVVLAVVCFRMKNQPHTSFPDSLPAAFVAAPRVRTIGGVVLGALLAVGGAWLMISSGTLSSPGLQRVLAVLAIVTGAAFIWQMLSIGNGGATSGTVVCASMPIVLLAFWLIVSYKVNIINPTVSAYAVEILALCAALIAFYELAGFAYGRPKAIRSIFWSQFAAFLCITALPDDRTGGQQLMLAAIAGILVFQSYLTASNIRPAVSGPVGGAQ
;
A
#
# COMPACT_ATOMS: atom_id res chain seq x y z
N MET A 1 -16.35 -6.48 15.45
CA MET A 1 -15.08 -6.49 14.76
C MET A 1 -15.09 -5.94 13.33
N ARG A 2 -16.08 -6.22 12.48
CA ARG A 2 -16.26 -5.49 11.21
C ARG A 2 -16.24 -3.95 11.37
N LYS A 3 -16.76 -3.42 12.49
CA LYS A 3 -16.73 -1.98 12.78
C LYS A 3 -15.29 -1.44 12.87
N ASN A 4 -14.36 -2.18 13.48
CA ASN A 4 -12.96 -1.72 13.63
C ASN A 4 -12.21 -1.68 12.29
N ALA A 5 -12.48 -2.64 11.38
CA ALA A 5 -11.93 -2.65 10.04
C ALA A 5 -12.40 -1.42 9.23
N TRP A 6 -13.68 -1.07 9.32
CA TRP A 6 -14.21 0.14 8.71
C TRP A 6 -13.62 1.41 9.31
N VAL A 7 -13.50 1.48 10.65
CA VAL A 7 -12.95 2.65 11.33
C VAL A 7 -11.53 2.96 10.84
N ILE A 8 -10.65 1.95 10.74
CA ILE A 8 -9.27 2.21 10.29
C ILE A 8 -9.22 2.65 8.83
N CYS A 9 -10.04 2.05 7.94
CA CYS A 9 -10.12 2.46 6.55
C CYS A 9 -10.68 3.88 6.39
N CYS A 10 -11.73 4.24 7.15
CA CYS A 10 -12.27 5.61 7.16
C CYS A 10 -11.24 6.62 7.68
N CYS A 11 -10.52 6.30 8.76
CA CYS A 11 -9.44 7.15 9.26
C CYS A 11 -8.38 7.39 8.19
N THR A 12 -7.94 6.33 7.50
CA THR A 12 -6.96 6.45 6.41
C THR A 12 -7.49 7.30 5.26
N ALA A 13 -8.76 7.12 4.86
CA ALA A 13 -9.37 7.90 3.79
C ALA A 13 -9.43 9.40 4.13
N VAL A 14 -9.82 9.73 5.37
CA VAL A 14 -9.85 11.13 5.82
C VAL A 14 -8.43 11.72 5.86
N LEU A 15 -7.47 11.00 6.44
CA LEU A 15 -6.07 11.46 6.48
C LEU A 15 -5.51 11.64 5.07
N ALA A 16 -5.81 10.72 4.15
CA ALA A 16 -5.36 10.78 2.76
C ALA A 16 -5.96 11.98 2.00
N ALA A 17 -7.22 12.33 2.26
CA ALA A 17 -7.84 13.52 1.67
C ALA A 17 -7.11 14.81 2.11
N PHE A 18 -6.77 14.92 3.41
CA PHE A 18 -5.92 16.02 3.89
C PHE A 18 -4.51 15.95 3.29
N GLY A 19 -3.92 14.75 3.19
CA GLY A 19 -2.61 14.55 2.59
C GLY A 19 -2.55 15.05 1.13
N ILE A 20 -3.53 14.68 0.31
CA ILE A 20 -3.66 15.18 -1.08
C ILE A 20 -3.76 16.70 -1.09
N PHE A 21 -4.63 17.27 -0.24
CA PHE A 21 -4.84 18.72 -0.20
C PHE A 21 -3.55 19.48 0.15
N PHE A 22 -2.84 19.06 1.20
CA PHE A 22 -1.58 19.71 1.58
C PHE A 22 -0.49 19.52 0.53
N ARG A 23 -0.43 18.34 -0.12
CA ARG A 23 0.53 18.07 -1.18
C ARG A 23 0.25 18.90 -2.43
N TRP A 24 -1.00 18.94 -2.88
CA TRP A 24 -1.41 19.78 -3.99
C TRP A 24 -1.11 21.26 -3.73
N LEU A 25 -1.38 21.76 -2.51
CA LEU A 25 -1.10 23.12 -2.14
C LEU A 25 0.42 23.41 -2.10
N GLN A 26 1.21 22.45 -1.65
CA GLN A 26 2.67 22.53 -1.72
C GLN A 26 3.13 22.66 -3.19
N ASP A 27 2.61 21.87 -4.10
CA ASP A 27 3.01 21.92 -5.51
C ASP A 27 2.66 23.25 -6.17
N GLN A 28 1.56 23.88 -5.77
CA GLN A 28 1.15 25.18 -6.32
C GLN A 28 1.96 26.37 -5.76
N VAL A 29 2.44 26.28 -4.54
CA VAL A 29 3.01 27.45 -3.82
C VAL A 29 4.52 27.34 -3.62
N CYS A 30 5.08 26.14 -3.60
CA CYS A 30 6.49 25.94 -3.24
C CYS A 30 7.47 25.89 -4.39
N PHE A 31 6.96 25.77 -5.62
CA PHE A 31 7.82 25.65 -6.79
C PHE A 31 7.59 26.84 -7.74
N GLU A 32 8.68 27.44 -8.20
CA GLU A 32 8.62 28.46 -9.25
C GLU A 32 8.22 27.80 -10.57
N ALA A 33 7.22 28.36 -11.24
CA ALA A 33 6.67 27.81 -12.49
C ALA A 33 7.72 27.75 -13.63
N GLU A 34 8.71 28.65 -13.63
CA GLU A 34 9.72 28.73 -14.68
C GLU A 34 10.95 27.84 -14.44
N THR A 35 11.37 27.70 -13.19
CA THR A 35 12.63 27.01 -12.86
C THR A 35 12.44 25.66 -12.19
N GLY A 36 11.23 25.38 -11.67
CA GLY A 36 10.94 24.19 -10.88
C GLY A 36 11.70 24.13 -9.55
N LEU A 37 12.38 25.21 -9.14
CA LEU A 37 13.13 25.28 -7.90
C LEU A 37 12.22 25.61 -6.72
N ALA A 38 12.58 25.10 -5.55
CA ALA A 38 11.81 25.39 -4.34
C ALA A 38 12.02 26.85 -3.90
N VAL A 39 10.92 27.54 -3.63
CA VAL A 39 10.94 28.88 -3.07
C VAL A 39 11.52 28.86 -1.65
N ARG A 40 12.58 29.65 -1.42
CA ARG A 40 13.24 29.71 -0.11
C ARG A 40 12.29 30.22 0.97
N GLY A 41 12.26 29.54 2.11
CA GLY A 41 11.44 29.93 3.27
C GLY A 41 10.00 29.47 3.21
N SER A 42 9.62 28.62 2.25
CA SER A 42 8.26 28.03 2.20
C SER A 42 7.99 27.12 3.41
N ILE A 43 6.84 27.28 4.03
CA ILE A 43 6.39 26.50 5.21
C ILE A 43 5.77 25.15 4.78
N TRP A 44 5.32 25.02 3.55
CA TRP A 44 4.52 23.91 3.08
C TRP A 44 5.22 22.55 3.14
N PRO A 45 6.52 22.38 2.84
CA PRO A 45 7.22 21.11 3.03
C PRO A 45 7.17 20.62 4.47
N TYR A 46 7.25 21.53 5.44
CA TYR A 46 7.13 21.19 6.87
C TYR A 46 5.68 20.83 7.24
N ALA A 47 4.69 21.47 6.62
CA ALA A 47 3.28 21.13 6.82
C ALA A 47 2.97 19.71 6.33
N VAL A 48 3.48 19.31 5.15
CA VAL A 48 3.35 17.93 4.64
C VAL A 48 4.07 16.95 5.55
N ALA A 49 5.30 17.25 5.99
CA ALA A 49 6.02 16.40 6.92
C ALA A 49 5.27 16.23 8.26
N LEU A 50 4.72 17.30 8.81
CA LEU A 50 3.90 17.26 10.02
C LEU A 50 2.65 16.39 9.81
N MET A 51 1.96 16.53 8.66
CA MET A 51 0.79 15.72 8.33
C MET A 51 1.13 14.22 8.27
N ILE A 52 2.29 13.86 7.71
CA ILE A 52 2.78 12.47 7.66
C ILE A 52 3.00 11.93 9.09
N VAL A 53 3.60 12.73 9.98
CA VAL A 53 3.81 12.35 11.38
C VAL A 53 2.48 12.18 12.11
N ILE A 54 1.54 13.11 11.92
CA ILE A 54 0.18 13.02 12.51
C ILE A 54 -0.50 11.73 12.02
N ALA A 55 -0.45 11.44 10.73
CA ALA A 55 -1.04 10.23 10.17
C ALA A 55 -0.42 8.95 10.78
N ALA A 56 0.90 8.91 10.91
CA ALA A 56 1.59 7.78 11.55
C ALA A 56 1.15 7.59 12.99
N VAL A 57 1.06 8.67 13.78
CA VAL A 57 0.64 8.61 15.19
C VAL A 57 -0.82 8.17 15.31
N VAL A 58 -1.73 8.77 14.52
CA VAL A 58 -3.17 8.41 14.56
C VAL A 58 -3.36 6.93 14.20
N LEU A 59 -2.74 6.45 13.11
CA LEU A 59 -2.85 5.05 12.71
C LEU A 59 -2.21 4.11 13.74
N ALA A 60 -1.08 4.50 14.36
CA ALA A 60 -0.46 3.72 15.42
C ALA A 60 -1.38 3.61 16.65
N VAL A 61 -2.02 4.70 17.06
CA VAL A 61 -2.98 4.71 18.19
C VAL A 61 -4.19 3.82 17.89
N VAL A 62 -4.74 3.89 16.67
CA VAL A 62 -5.86 3.03 16.26
C VAL A 62 -5.45 1.55 16.29
N CYS A 63 -4.28 1.20 15.73
CA CYS A 63 -3.76 -0.15 15.74
C CYS A 63 -3.46 -0.65 17.17
N PHE A 64 -2.91 0.21 18.03
CA PHE A 64 -2.65 -0.12 19.43
C PHE A 64 -3.94 -0.41 20.21
N ARG A 65 -5.00 0.39 19.97
CA ARG A 65 -6.33 0.11 20.55
C ARG A 65 -6.91 -1.22 20.07
N MET A 66 -6.71 -1.56 18.80
CA MET A 66 -7.13 -2.86 18.25
C MET A 66 -6.38 -4.03 18.91
N LYS A 67 -5.08 -3.86 19.17
CA LYS A 67 -4.23 -4.86 19.83
C LYS A 67 -4.68 -5.13 21.28
N ASN A 68 -5.05 -4.08 22.00
CA ASN A 68 -5.36 -4.15 23.43
C ASN A 68 -6.80 -4.57 23.74
N GLN A 69 -7.60 -4.93 22.72
CA GLN A 69 -8.94 -5.48 22.97
C GLN A 69 -8.82 -6.85 23.64
N PRO A 70 -9.52 -7.09 24.77
CA PRO A 70 -9.45 -8.36 25.47
C PRO A 70 -9.96 -9.50 24.59
N HIS A 71 -9.30 -10.64 24.65
CA HIS A 71 -9.70 -11.88 23.98
C HIS A 71 -9.79 -11.79 22.45
N THR A 72 -8.79 -11.23 21.77
CA THR A 72 -8.72 -11.27 20.31
C THR A 72 -7.77 -12.36 19.82
N SER A 73 -8.24 -13.23 18.93
CA SER A 73 -7.40 -14.13 18.15
C SER A 73 -7.05 -13.48 16.80
N PHE A 74 -5.77 -13.47 16.48
CA PHE A 74 -5.26 -12.92 15.22
C PHE A 74 -5.12 -14.05 14.18
N PRO A 75 -5.34 -13.77 12.87
CA PRO A 75 -5.06 -14.75 11.83
C PRO A 75 -3.57 -15.09 11.81
N ASP A 76 -3.26 -16.38 11.75
CA ASP A 76 -1.92 -16.97 11.82
C ASP A 76 -1.42 -17.50 10.48
N SER A 77 -2.26 -17.47 9.45
CA SER A 77 -1.92 -17.93 8.11
C SER A 77 -2.54 -17.04 7.02
N LEU A 78 -1.98 -17.10 5.82
CA LEU A 78 -2.47 -16.32 4.68
C LEU A 78 -3.96 -16.64 4.35
N PRO A 79 -4.39 -17.91 4.28
CA PRO A 79 -5.80 -18.22 4.09
C PRO A 79 -6.69 -17.69 5.22
N ALA A 80 -6.24 -17.80 6.49
CA ALA A 80 -7.00 -17.31 7.63
C ALA A 80 -7.17 -15.79 7.61
N ALA A 81 -6.18 -15.05 7.11
CA ALA A 81 -6.24 -13.60 6.97
C ALA A 81 -7.25 -13.13 5.91
N PHE A 82 -7.55 -13.96 4.88
CA PHE A 82 -8.34 -13.56 3.72
C PHE A 82 -9.63 -14.39 3.50
N VAL A 83 -10.05 -15.21 4.47
CA VAL A 83 -11.25 -16.07 4.36
C VAL A 83 -12.57 -15.27 4.30
N ALA A 84 -12.63 -14.09 4.94
CA ALA A 84 -13.88 -13.33 5.01
C ALA A 84 -14.38 -12.90 3.62
N ALA A 85 -15.69 -13.00 3.42
CA ALA A 85 -16.42 -12.52 2.26
C ALA A 85 -15.83 -12.98 0.90
N PRO A 86 -16.01 -14.26 0.51
CA PRO A 86 -15.34 -14.84 -0.68
C PRO A 86 -15.62 -14.07 -1.97
N ARG A 87 -16.85 -13.57 -2.17
CA ARG A 87 -17.19 -12.76 -3.34
C ARG A 87 -16.43 -11.42 -3.37
N VAL A 88 -16.39 -10.72 -2.23
CA VAL A 88 -15.68 -9.42 -2.14
C VAL A 88 -14.18 -9.60 -2.36
N ARG A 89 -13.59 -10.66 -1.78
CA ARG A 89 -12.18 -10.99 -1.97
C ARG A 89 -11.85 -11.23 -3.44
N THR A 90 -12.63 -12.09 -4.12
CA THR A 90 -12.38 -12.44 -5.53
C THR A 90 -12.57 -11.22 -6.43
N ILE A 91 -13.68 -10.51 -6.32
CA ILE A 91 -13.96 -9.33 -7.15
C ILE A 91 -12.94 -8.23 -6.89
N GLY A 92 -12.70 -7.89 -5.61
CA GLY A 92 -11.72 -6.87 -5.24
C GLY A 92 -10.30 -7.22 -5.69
N GLY A 93 -9.90 -8.49 -5.53
CA GLY A 93 -8.59 -8.97 -5.99
C GLY A 93 -8.43 -8.88 -7.50
N VAL A 94 -9.45 -9.30 -8.27
CA VAL A 94 -9.41 -9.21 -9.74
C VAL A 94 -9.40 -7.76 -10.21
N VAL A 95 -10.25 -6.90 -9.66
CA VAL A 95 -10.33 -5.49 -10.06
C VAL A 95 -9.03 -4.76 -9.76
N LEU A 96 -8.48 -4.89 -8.55
CA LEU A 96 -7.25 -4.19 -8.15
C LEU A 96 -6.01 -4.74 -8.86
N GLY A 97 -5.92 -6.05 -9.06
CA GLY A 97 -4.84 -6.66 -9.84
C GLY A 97 -4.90 -6.27 -11.31
N ALA A 98 -6.10 -6.21 -11.91
CA ALA A 98 -6.30 -5.73 -13.27
C ALA A 98 -5.93 -4.23 -13.38
N LEU A 99 -6.31 -3.40 -12.39
CA LEU A 99 -5.95 -1.98 -12.38
C LEU A 99 -4.43 -1.79 -12.36
N LEU A 100 -3.71 -2.57 -11.57
CA LEU A 100 -2.25 -2.55 -11.56
C LEU A 100 -1.64 -2.98 -12.90
N ALA A 101 -2.18 -4.04 -13.52
CA ALA A 101 -1.73 -4.51 -14.83
C ALA A 101 -2.01 -3.49 -15.94
N VAL A 102 -3.18 -2.83 -15.92
CA VAL A 102 -3.52 -1.75 -16.86
C VAL A 102 -2.61 -0.55 -16.68
N GLY A 103 -2.27 -0.16 -15.44
CA GLY A 103 -1.29 0.88 -15.16
C GLY A 103 0.08 0.55 -15.74
N GLY A 104 0.53 -0.70 -15.59
CA GLY A 104 1.76 -1.19 -16.21
C GLY A 104 1.70 -1.17 -17.74
N ALA A 105 0.60 -1.61 -18.34
CA ALA A 105 0.41 -1.57 -19.80
C ALA A 105 0.42 -0.13 -20.33
N TRP A 106 -0.24 0.79 -19.63
CA TRP A 106 -0.20 2.22 -19.98
C TRP A 106 1.22 2.79 -19.90
N LEU A 107 1.94 2.48 -18.82
CA LEU A 107 3.34 2.89 -18.68
C LEU A 107 4.20 2.32 -19.83
N MET A 108 3.95 1.09 -20.26
CA MET A 108 4.67 0.48 -21.39
C MET A 108 4.49 1.25 -22.68
N ILE A 109 3.25 1.69 -22.98
CA ILE A 109 2.92 2.48 -24.17
C ILE A 109 3.58 3.86 -24.09
N SER A 110 3.52 4.54 -22.94
CA SER A 110 4.07 5.88 -22.73
C SER A 110 5.59 5.91 -22.50
N SER A 111 6.23 4.77 -22.32
CA SER A 111 7.66 4.67 -21.97
C SER A 111 8.62 5.26 -23.00
N GLY A 112 8.20 5.32 -24.27
CA GLY A 112 9.04 5.83 -25.37
C GLY A 112 9.39 7.32 -25.26
N THR A 113 8.59 8.11 -24.54
CA THR A 113 8.77 9.56 -24.35
C THR A 113 9.51 9.92 -23.05
N LEU A 114 9.88 8.93 -22.23
CA LEU A 114 10.47 9.13 -20.92
C LEU A 114 12.01 9.15 -20.93
N SER A 115 12.60 9.78 -19.93
CA SER A 115 14.06 9.96 -19.80
C SER A 115 14.85 8.65 -19.71
N SER A 116 14.22 7.53 -19.35
CA SER A 116 14.85 6.21 -19.21
C SER A 116 13.93 5.08 -19.73
N PRO A 117 13.70 4.99 -21.05
CA PRO A 117 12.67 4.11 -21.61
C PRO A 117 12.89 2.63 -21.29
N GLY A 118 14.13 2.15 -21.24
CA GLY A 118 14.43 0.77 -20.90
C GLY A 118 14.02 0.38 -19.48
N LEU A 119 14.35 1.21 -18.48
CA LEU A 119 13.98 0.96 -17.09
C LEU A 119 12.46 1.05 -16.88
N GLN A 120 11.81 2.01 -17.53
CA GLN A 120 10.35 2.18 -17.46
C GLN A 120 9.62 0.98 -18.07
N ARG A 121 10.14 0.38 -19.16
CA ARG A 121 9.58 -0.86 -19.73
C ARG A 121 9.72 -2.05 -18.79
N VAL A 122 10.85 -2.22 -18.14
CA VAL A 122 11.03 -3.28 -17.15
C VAL A 122 10.08 -3.10 -15.98
N LEU A 123 9.92 -1.87 -15.48
CA LEU A 123 8.95 -1.53 -14.43
C LEU A 123 7.52 -1.87 -14.87
N ALA A 124 7.15 -1.54 -16.10
CA ALA A 124 5.84 -1.84 -16.68
C ALA A 124 5.57 -3.35 -16.74
N VAL A 125 6.53 -4.15 -17.20
CA VAL A 125 6.42 -5.62 -17.23
C VAL A 125 6.27 -6.18 -15.81
N LEU A 126 7.07 -5.71 -14.85
CA LEU A 126 6.96 -6.13 -13.45
C LEU A 126 5.58 -5.79 -12.87
N ALA A 127 5.00 -4.64 -13.22
CA ALA A 127 3.67 -4.25 -12.77
C ALA A 127 2.58 -5.18 -13.33
N ILE A 128 2.65 -5.54 -14.62
CA ILE A 128 1.72 -6.48 -15.26
C ILE A 128 1.82 -7.86 -14.59
N VAL A 129 3.05 -8.37 -14.41
CA VAL A 129 3.29 -9.67 -13.76
C VAL A 129 2.79 -9.66 -12.32
N THR A 130 3.03 -8.57 -11.58
CA THR A 130 2.56 -8.42 -10.19
C THR A 130 1.04 -8.36 -10.12
N GLY A 131 0.39 -7.66 -11.05
CA GLY A 131 -1.07 -7.62 -11.14
C GLY A 131 -1.66 -9.01 -11.38
N ALA A 132 -1.10 -9.77 -12.32
CA ALA A 132 -1.50 -11.15 -12.60
C ALA A 132 -1.25 -12.08 -11.40
N ALA A 133 -0.10 -11.96 -10.75
CA ALA A 133 0.24 -12.72 -9.54
C ALA A 133 -0.74 -12.43 -8.39
N PHE A 134 -1.15 -11.18 -8.23
CA PHE A 134 -2.12 -10.80 -7.21
C PHE A 134 -3.52 -11.39 -7.48
N ILE A 135 -3.97 -11.37 -8.75
CA ILE A 135 -5.22 -12.02 -9.16
C ILE A 135 -5.16 -13.52 -8.85
N TRP A 136 -4.07 -14.19 -9.29
CA TRP A 136 -3.85 -15.61 -9.02
C TRP A 136 -3.87 -15.93 -7.53
N GLN A 137 -3.19 -15.14 -6.71
CA GLN A 137 -3.15 -15.29 -5.25
C GLN A 137 -4.57 -15.24 -4.65
N MET A 138 -5.38 -14.25 -5.03
CA MET A 138 -6.73 -14.09 -4.48
C MET A 138 -7.70 -15.21 -4.91
N LEU A 139 -7.53 -15.73 -6.14
CA LEU A 139 -8.30 -16.87 -6.63
C LEU A 139 -7.87 -18.18 -5.94
N SER A 140 -6.56 -18.42 -5.79
CA SER A 140 -6.03 -19.65 -5.18
C SER A 140 -6.43 -19.79 -3.70
N ILE A 141 -6.40 -18.70 -2.94
CA ILE A 141 -6.89 -18.68 -1.55
C ILE A 141 -8.39 -19.04 -1.51
N GLY A 142 -9.16 -18.70 -2.57
CA GLY A 142 -10.56 -19.06 -2.72
C GLY A 142 -10.84 -20.55 -2.83
N ASN A 143 -9.95 -21.26 -3.47
CA ASN A 143 -10.06 -22.68 -3.77
C ASN A 143 -9.47 -23.60 -2.67
N GLY A 144 -9.13 -23.06 -1.50
CA GLY A 144 -8.81 -23.85 -0.31
C GLY A 144 -7.33 -24.18 -0.08
N GLY A 145 -6.40 -23.59 -0.84
CA GLY A 145 -4.99 -23.95 -0.68
C GLY A 145 -3.99 -22.79 -0.66
N ALA A 146 -3.19 -22.70 0.40
CA ALA A 146 -1.90 -22.02 0.32
C ALA A 146 -0.91 -22.99 -0.36
N THR A 147 -0.77 -22.88 -1.68
CA THR A 147 0.23 -23.63 -2.44
C THR A 147 1.57 -22.86 -2.44
N SER A 148 2.68 -23.54 -2.72
CA SER A 148 3.98 -22.87 -2.91
C SER A 148 3.92 -21.71 -3.90
N GLY A 149 3.04 -21.78 -4.90
CA GLY A 149 2.78 -20.70 -5.86
C GLY A 149 2.20 -19.43 -5.20
N THR A 150 1.33 -19.54 -4.20
CA THR A 150 0.77 -18.37 -3.51
C THR A 150 1.81 -17.62 -2.68
N VAL A 151 2.83 -18.34 -2.18
CA VAL A 151 3.96 -17.77 -1.45
C VAL A 151 4.82 -16.91 -2.39
N VAL A 152 5.12 -17.42 -3.58
CA VAL A 152 5.88 -16.68 -4.61
C VAL A 152 5.08 -15.44 -5.05
N CYS A 153 3.79 -15.59 -5.31
CA CYS A 153 2.92 -14.46 -5.70
C CYS A 153 2.88 -13.35 -4.65
N ALA A 154 2.93 -13.69 -3.35
CA ALA A 154 2.97 -12.72 -2.26
C ALA A 154 4.25 -11.88 -2.25
N SER A 155 5.34 -12.37 -2.85
CA SER A 155 6.63 -11.67 -2.93
C SER A 155 6.74 -10.74 -4.15
N MET A 156 5.91 -10.91 -5.18
CA MET A 156 5.99 -10.12 -6.42
C MET A 156 5.85 -8.60 -6.21
N PRO A 157 4.94 -8.10 -5.36
CA PRO A 157 4.86 -6.66 -5.09
C PRO A 157 6.14 -6.10 -4.47
N ILE A 158 6.88 -6.89 -3.68
CA ILE A 158 8.14 -6.47 -3.07
C ILE A 158 9.20 -6.23 -4.16
N VAL A 159 9.30 -7.13 -5.13
CA VAL A 159 10.22 -7.01 -6.27
C VAL A 159 9.86 -5.80 -7.13
N LEU A 160 8.57 -5.61 -7.43
CA LEU A 160 8.08 -4.44 -8.17
C LEU A 160 8.49 -3.13 -7.48
N LEU A 161 8.21 -3.00 -6.17
CA LEU A 161 8.47 -1.78 -5.42
C LEU A 161 9.97 -1.51 -5.24
N ALA A 162 10.77 -2.56 -5.00
CA ALA A 162 12.23 -2.42 -4.93
C ALA A 162 12.80 -1.92 -6.26
N PHE A 163 12.31 -2.46 -7.39
CA PHE A 163 12.72 -1.99 -8.71
C PHE A 163 12.23 -0.56 -8.97
N TRP A 164 11.00 -0.23 -8.58
CA TRP A 164 10.48 1.15 -8.72
C TRP A 164 11.31 2.15 -7.93
N LEU A 165 11.77 1.82 -6.72
CA LEU A 165 12.69 2.68 -5.96
C LEU A 165 13.97 2.98 -6.73
N ILE A 166 14.55 1.97 -7.41
CA ILE A 166 15.75 2.16 -8.24
C ILE A 166 15.44 3.08 -9.43
N VAL A 167 14.30 2.90 -10.08
CA VAL A 167 13.86 3.75 -11.20
C VAL A 167 13.64 5.18 -10.74
N SER A 168 12.91 5.38 -9.63
CA SER A 168 12.65 6.70 -9.06
C SER A 168 13.94 7.41 -8.67
N TYR A 169 14.88 6.72 -8.03
CA TYR A 169 16.20 7.26 -7.72
C TYR A 169 16.93 7.72 -8.99
N LYS A 170 16.97 6.88 -10.04
CA LYS A 170 17.68 7.18 -11.28
C LYS A 170 17.08 8.35 -12.04
N VAL A 171 15.77 8.48 -12.03
CA VAL A 171 15.06 9.60 -12.69
C VAL A 171 15.29 10.91 -11.93
N ASN A 172 15.31 10.87 -10.60
CA ASN A 172 15.41 12.06 -9.75
C ASN A 172 16.83 12.45 -9.35
N ILE A 173 17.89 11.71 -9.77
CA ILE A 173 19.27 11.96 -9.35
C ILE A 173 19.78 13.36 -9.74
N ILE A 174 19.23 13.95 -10.80
CA ILE A 174 19.61 15.28 -11.31
C ILE A 174 18.74 16.37 -10.68
N ASN A 175 17.62 16.01 -10.04
CA ASN A 175 16.69 16.98 -9.47
C ASN A 175 17.22 17.50 -8.12
N PRO A 176 17.59 18.80 -8.00
CA PRO A 176 18.13 19.34 -6.76
C PRO A 176 17.07 19.47 -5.66
N THR A 177 15.77 19.40 -6.02
CA THR A 177 14.65 19.64 -5.11
C THR A 177 14.16 18.35 -4.52
N VAL A 178 14.75 17.91 -3.40
CA VAL A 178 14.37 16.66 -2.71
C VAL A 178 12.90 16.63 -2.31
N SER A 179 12.33 17.76 -1.92
CA SER A 179 10.92 17.84 -1.51
C SER A 179 9.92 17.48 -2.62
N ALA A 180 10.33 17.55 -3.89
CA ALA A 180 9.47 17.20 -5.02
C ALA A 180 9.17 15.69 -5.09
N TYR A 181 10.14 14.84 -4.73
CA TYR A 181 10.02 13.38 -4.86
C TYR A 181 10.12 12.60 -3.53
N ALA A 182 10.39 13.29 -2.42
CA ALA A 182 10.56 12.65 -1.11
C ALA A 182 9.34 11.84 -0.67
N VAL A 183 8.12 12.36 -0.94
CA VAL A 183 6.87 11.69 -0.57
C VAL A 183 6.69 10.38 -1.35
N GLU A 184 7.07 10.37 -2.64
CA GLU A 184 7.06 9.13 -3.45
C GLU A 184 7.99 8.07 -2.88
N ILE A 185 9.26 8.44 -2.63
CA ILE A 185 10.23 7.49 -2.07
C ILE A 185 9.74 6.94 -0.74
N LEU A 186 9.20 7.81 0.13
CA LEU A 186 8.66 7.38 1.41
C LEU A 186 7.45 6.46 1.23
N ALA A 187 6.58 6.73 0.27
CA ALA A 187 5.43 5.90 -0.08
C ALA A 187 5.86 4.51 -0.56
N LEU A 188 6.83 4.45 -1.47
CA LEU A 188 7.37 3.19 -1.99
C LEU A 188 8.08 2.37 -0.90
N CYS A 189 8.87 3.00 -0.03
CA CYS A 189 9.51 2.35 1.11
C CYS A 189 8.47 1.78 2.10
N ALA A 190 7.45 2.57 2.44
CA ALA A 190 6.40 2.13 3.35
C ALA A 190 5.57 0.99 2.73
N ALA A 191 5.26 1.06 1.42
CA ALA A 191 4.56 0.01 0.70
C ALA A 191 5.40 -1.28 0.64
N LEU A 192 6.71 -1.18 0.44
CA LEU A 192 7.61 -2.32 0.47
C LEU A 192 7.59 -3.02 1.83
N ILE A 193 7.65 -2.27 2.93
CA ILE A 193 7.54 -2.81 4.29
C ILE A 193 6.15 -3.44 4.50
N ALA A 194 5.08 -2.81 4.01
CA ALA A 194 3.72 -3.33 4.13
C ALA A 194 3.57 -4.68 3.42
N PHE A 195 4.04 -4.81 2.18
CA PHE A 195 4.00 -6.08 1.47
C PHE A 195 4.93 -7.14 2.08
N TYR A 196 6.07 -6.74 2.65
CA TYR A 196 6.93 -7.63 3.39
C TYR A 196 6.21 -8.22 4.62
N GLU A 197 5.52 -7.41 5.42
CA GLU A 197 4.73 -7.89 6.56
C GLU A 197 3.53 -8.75 6.11
N LEU A 198 2.91 -8.43 4.96
CA LEU A 198 1.85 -9.25 4.36
C LEU A 198 2.39 -10.59 3.85
N ALA A 199 3.55 -10.61 3.19
CA ALA A 199 4.21 -11.85 2.79
C ALA A 199 4.57 -12.73 3.99
N GLY A 200 4.81 -12.15 5.17
CA GLY A 200 5.04 -12.86 6.42
C GLY A 200 3.95 -13.89 6.76
N PHE A 201 2.69 -13.63 6.37
CA PHE A 201 1.59 -14.60 6.52
C PHE A 201 1.78 -15.84 5.62
N ALA A 202 2.37 -15.67 4.44
CA ALA A 202 2.66 -16.78 3.53
C ALA A 202 3.87 -17.60 3.99
N TYR A 203 4.81 -16.96 4.68
CA TYR A 203 6.03 -17.60 5.22
C TYR A 203 5.89 -18.06 6.68
N GLY A 204 4.68 -18.14 7.24
CA GLY A 204 4.42 -18.63 8.60
C GLY A 204 4.93 -17.73 9.73
N ARG A 205 5.12 -16.43 9.46
CA ARG A 205 5.52 -15.43 10.46
C ARG A 205 4.50 -14.27 10.52
N PRO A 206 3.25 -14.54 10.87
CA PRO A 206 2.19 -13.55 10.83
C PRO A 206 2.36 -12.49 11.92
N LYS A 207 2.24 -11.22 11.54
CA LYS A 207 2.21 -10.07 12.46
C LYS A 207 1.04 -9.15 12.09
N ALA A 208 -0.19 -9.60 12.35
CA ALA A 208 -1.41 -8.98 11.87
C ALA A 208 -1.49 -7.46 12.13
N ILE A 209 -1.22 -7.01 13.36
CA ILE A 209 -1.31 -5.58 13.71
C ILE A 209 -0.25 -4.73 12.98
N ARG A 210 0.98 -5.26 12.86
CA ARG A 210 2.04 -4.55 12.12
C ARG A 210 1.71 -4.46 10.63
N SER A 211 1.19 -5.55 10.06
CA SER A 211 0.74 -5.60 8.68
C SER A 211 -0.38 -4.59 8.42
N ILE A 212 -1.39 -4.50 9.30
CA ILE A 212 -2.48 -3.52 9.20
C ILE A 212 -1.92 -2.10 9.27
N PHE A 213 -1.05 -1.81 10.24
CA PHE A 213 -0.46 -0.47 10.39
C PHE A 213 0.31 -0.04 9.14
N TRP A 214 1.28 -0.87 8.70
CA TRP A 214 2.10 -0.53 7.54
C TRP A 214 1.29 -0.43 6.25
N SER A 215 0.28 -1.29 6.08
CA SER A 215 -0.59 -1.24 4.89
C SER A 215 -1.41 0.05 4.84
N GLN A 216 -1.98 0.49 5.97
CA GLN A 216 -2.76 1.72 6.01
C GLN A 216 -1.88 2.97 5.90
N PHE A 217 -0.72 2.96 6.55
CA PHE A 217 0.23 4.06 6.44
C PHE A 217 0.82 4.20 5.04
N ALA A 218 1.18 3.09 4.40
CA ALA A 218 1.66 3.08 3.02
C ALA A 218 0.58 3.51 2.04
N ALA A 219 -0.66 3.07 2.23
CA ALA A 219 -1.79 3.51 1.41
C ALA A 219 -2.03 5.02 1.54
N PHE A 220 -1.99 5.56 2.76
CA PHE A 220 -2.04 7.00 3.00
C PHE A 220 -0.96 7.75 2.20
N LEU A 221 0.29 7.29 2.28
CA LEU A 221 1.42 7.92 1.57
C LEU A 221 1.29 7.81 0.05
N CYS A 222 0.89 6.64 -0.47
CA CYS A 222 0.66 6.43 -1.89
C CYS A 222 -0.43 7.39 -2.43
N ILE A 223 -1.53 7.57 -1.69
CA ILE A 223 -2.60 8.48 -2.06
C ILE A 223 -2.14 9.94 -1.97
N THR A 224 -1.37 10.30 -0.93
CA THR A 224 -0.79 11.65 -0.77
C THR A 224 0.18 11.99 -1.91
N ALA A 225 0.86 11.00 -2.49
CA ALA A 225 1.79 11.18 -3.59
C ALA A 225 1.13 11.20 -4.99
N LEU A 226 -0.20 11.01 -5.11
CA LEU A 226 -0.90 11.02 -6.40
C LEU A 226 -0.86 12.36 -7.15
N PRO A 227 -0.91 13.53 -6.49
CA PRO A 227 -0.87 14.82 -7.18
C PRO A 227 0.48 15.13 -7.86
N ASP A 228 1.56 14.43 -7.49
CA ASP A 228 2.89 14.69 -8.04
C ASP A 228 2.90 14.49 -9.57
N ASP A 229 3.71 15.27 -10.27
CA ASP A 229 3.82 15.23 -11.73
C ASP A 229 4.49 13.93 -12.21
N ARG A 230 3.65 12.99 -12.65
CA ARG A 230 4.04 11.66 -13.14
C ARG A 230 3.25 11.26 -14.37
N THR A 231 3.73 10.21 -15.03
CA THR A 231 2.94 9.59 -16.11
C THR A 231 1.65 8.99 -15.57
N GLY A 232 0.56 9.07 -16.34
CA GLY A 232 -0.72 8.49 -15.94
C GLY A 232 -0.64 7.01 -15.62
N GLY A 233 0.28 6.26 -16.28
CA GLY A 233 0.55 4.86 -15.94
C GLY A 233 1.11 4.68 -14.53
N GLN A 234 2.08 5.50 -14.11
CA GLN A 234 2.64 5.47 -12.77
C GLN A 234 1.63 5.91 -11.70
N GLN A 235 0.81 6.95 -11.97
CA GLN A 235 -0.27 7.36 -11.07
C GLN A 235 -1.29 6.24 -10.87
N LEU A 236 -1.69 5.57 -11.95
CA LEU A 236 -2.62 4.45 -11.90
C LEU A 236 -2.05 3.25 -11.11
N MET A 237 -0.76 2.93 -11.32
CA MET A 237 -0.05 1.90 -10.55
C MET A 237 0.00 2.24 -9.06
N LEU A 238 0.29 3.49 -8.71
CA LEU A 238 0.35 3.94 -7.32
C LEU A 238 -1.03 3.88 -6.64
N ALA A 239 -2.08 4.30 -7.35
CA ALA A 239 -3.46 4.18 -6.90
C ALA A 239 -3.88 2.71 -6.71
N ALA A 240 -3.49 1.82 -7.64
CA ALA A 240 -3.75 0.39 -7.52
C ALA A 240 -3.04 -0.23 -6.30
N ILE A 241 -1.77 0.13 -6.05
CA ILE A 241 -1.01 -0.31 -4.87
C ILE A 241 -1.68 0.17 -3.59
N ALA A 242 -2.09 1.43 -3.50
CA ALA A 242 -2.83 1.96 -2.37
C ALA A 242 -4.14 1.18 -2.13
N GLY A 243 -4.90 0.93 -3.19
CA GLY A 243 -6.12 0.13 -3.15
C GLY A 243 -5.88 -1.30 -2.67
N ILE A 244 -4.84 -1.98 -3.16
CA ILE A 244 -4.45 -3.33 -2.73
C ILE A 244 -4.12 -3.33 -1.24
N LEU A 245 -3.35 -2.37 -0.75
CA LEU A 245 -2.95 -2.30 0.66
C LEU A 245 -4.14 -2.04 1.58
N VAL A 246 -5.04 -1.11 1.23
CA VAL A 246 -6.28 -0.88 1.99
C VAL A 246 -7.15 -2.13 1.98
N PHE A 247 -7.29 -2.78 0.83
CA PHE A 247 -8.12 -3.97 0.67
C PHE A 247 -7.60 -5.15 1.49
N GLN A 248 -6.30 -5.46 1.42
CA GLN A 248 -5.69 -6.53 2.21
C GLN A 248 -5.75 -6.24 3.71
N SER A 249 -5.52 -5.00 4.11
CA SER A 249 -5.65 -4.56 5.50
C SER A 249 -7.09 -4.70 6.00
N TYR A 250 -8.09 -4.32 5.19
CA TYR A 250 -9.49 -4.51 5.51
C TYR A 250 -9.84 -5.99 5.70
N LEU A 251 -9.40 -6.86 4.80
CA LEU A 251 -9.62 -8.31 4.91
C LEU A 251 -8.97 -8.85 6.20
N THR A 252 -7.71 -8.51 6.46
CA THR A 252 -6.99 -8.96 7.66
C THR A 252 -7.70 -8.47 8.93
N ALA A 253 -8.07 -7.20 9.00
CA ALA A 253 -8.76 -6.62 10.16
C ALA A 253 -10.15 -7.21 10.39
N SER A 254 -10.87 -7.56 9.32
CA SER A 254 -12.21 -8.17 9.41
C SER A 254 -12.18 -9.63 9.88
N ASN A 255 -11.04 -10.31 9.74
CA ASN A 255 -10.81 -11.70 10.17
C ASN A 255 -10.25 -11.83 11.60
N ILE A 256 -9.98 -10.73 12.30
CA ILE A 256 -9.71 -10.75 13.74
C ILE A 256 -10.99 -11.22 14.45
N ARG A 257 -10.90 -12.31 15.22
CA ARG A 257 -12.05 -12.91 15.93
C ARG A 257 -11.94 -12.73 17.44
N PRO A 258 -13.06 -12.65 18.21
CA PRO A 258 -12.99 -12.81 19.64
C PRO A 258 -12.44 -14.21 19.95
N ALA A 259 -11.53 -14.34 20.89
CA ALA A 259 -11.10 -15.65 21.36
C ALA A 259 -12.35 -16.40 21.86
N VAL A 260 -12.58 -17.58 21.32
CA VAL A 260 -13.62 -18.47 21.85
C VAL A 260 -13.13 -18.85 23.26
N SER A 261 -13.86 -18.40 24.30
CA SER A 261 -13.70 -18.96 25.63
C SER A 261 -14.07 -20.44 25.51
N GLY A 262 -13.07 -21.31 25.39
CA GLY A 262 -13.29 -22.73 25.47
C GLY A 262 -14.03 -23.03 26.78
N PRO A 263 -14.91 -24.05 26.82
CA PRO A 263 -15.53 -24.45 28.06
C PRO A 263 -14.40 -24.78 29.05
N VAL A 264 -14.40 -24.06 30.17
CA VAL A 264 -13.58 -24.41 31.33
C VAL A 264 -13.92 -25.85 31.60
N GLY A 265 -12.99 -26.78 31.28
CA GLY A 265 -13.16 -28.19 31.51
C GLY A 265 -13.55 -28.39 32.95
N GLY A 266 -14.80 -28.81 33.16
CA GLY A 266 -15.29 -29.27 34.43
C GLY A 266 -14.40 -30.42 34.84
N ALA A 267 -13.70 -30.23 35.96
CA ALA A 267 -13.08 -31.29 36.72
C ALA A 267 -14.15 -32.36 37.01
N GLN A 268 -13.90 -33.58 36.63
CA GLN A 268 -14.33 -34.78 37.36
C GLN A 268 -13.15 -35.72 37.44
#